data_263049a45ae4236e167236b937744692
#
_entry.id   263049a45ae4236e167236b937744692
#
_cell.length_a   1.000
_cell.length_b   1.000
_cell.length_c   1.000
_cell.angle_alpha   90.00
_cell.angle_beta   90.00
_cell.angle_gamma   90.00
#
_symmetry.space_group_name_H-M   'P 1'
#
loop_
_entity.id
_entity.type
_entity.pdbx_description
1 polymer ?
#
loop_
_entity_poly.entity_id
_entity_poly.type
_entity_poly.pdbx_seq_one_letter_code
_entity_poly.pdbx_strand_id
1 'polypeptide(L)'
;IWWFSVPAILKGWFDRVLAMGVAWDGGKIYEKGLMLGKQAMLIAAAGGPVEYYNPGGRHKATALQILHHINHGTLAFCGFDVHEPFVVLNVLGISNSDRARVLTELQFRMEHLQDSPQWLSRY
;
A
#
# COMPACT_ATOMS: atom_id res chain seq x y z
N ILE A 1 4.37 -4.31 -7.48
CA ILE A 1 3.65 -3.35 -8.35
C ILE A 1 3.53 -3.95 -9.74
N TRP A 2 2.33 -3.98 -10.29
CA TRP A 2 2.02 -4.53 -11.59
C TRP A 2 1.34 -3.47 -12.46
N TRP A 3 2.01 -3.04 -13.53
CA TRP A 3 1.52 -1.96 -14.41
C TRP A 3 1.06 -0.71 -13.62
N PHE A 4 1.91 -0.21 -12.72
CA PHE A 4 1.64 0.93 -11.83
C PHE A 4 0.44 0.75 -10.90
N SER A 5 0.00 -0.48 -10.67
CA SER A 5 -1.13 -0.82 -9.82
C SER A 5 -0.89 -2.17 -9.14
N VAL A 6 -1.95 -2.87 -8.82
CA VAL A 6 -1.95 -4.21 -8.25
C VAL A 6 -2.28 -5.26 -9.33
N PRO A 7 -1.92 -6.55 -9.13
CA PRO A 7 -2.33 -7.62 -10.02
C PRO A 7 -3.86 -7.71 -10.15
N ALA A 8 -4.35 -8.14 -11.33
CA ALA A 8 -5.78 -8.21 -11.62
C ALA A 8 -6.56 -9.04 -10.59
N ILE A 9 -5.97 -10.12 -10.07
CA ILE A 9 -6.61 -10.94 -9.03
C ILE A 9 -6.83 -10.15 -7.73
N LEU A 10 -5.89 -9.30 -7.32
CA LEU A 10 -6.05 -8.45 -6.13
C LEU A 10 -7.05 -7.32 -6.40
N LYS A 11 -7.02 -6.73 -7.60
CA LYS A 11 -8.02 -5.72 -7.99
C LYS A 11 -9.42 -6.33 -7.97
N GLY A 12 -9.59 -7.54 -8.52
CA GLY A 12 -10.87 -8.26 -8.49
C GLY A 12 -11.33 -8.58 -7.07
N TRP A 13 -10.40 -8.87 -6.15
CA TRP A 13 -10.72 -9.04 -4.74
C TRP A 13 -11.24 -7.75 -4.12
N PHE A 14 -10.58 -6.60 -4.34
CA PHE A 14 -11.10 -5.31 -3.89
C PHE A 14 -12.51 -5.05 -4.41
N ASP A 15 -12.74 -5.25 -5.70
CA ASP A 15 -14.02 -4.96 -6.35
C ASP A 15 -15.18 -5.84 -5.85
N ARG A 16 -14.87 -7.05 -5.39
CA ARG A 16 -15.89 -8.02 -4.96
C ARG A 16 -16.09 -8.07 -3.45
N VAL A 17 -15.02 -7.83 -2.68
CA VAL A 17 -15.06 -7.95 -1.21
C VAL A 17 -15.34 -6.60 -0.55
N LEU A 18 -14.74 -5.50 -1.05
CA LEU A 18 -15.00 -4.17 -0.53
C LEU A 18 -16.26 -3.56 -1.18
N ALA A 19 -17.35 -4.33 -1.13
CA ALA A 19 -18.60 -3.98 -1.77
C ALA A 19 -19.39 -2.92 -0.99
N MET A 20 -20.26 -2.20 -1.71
CA MET A 20 -21.25 -1.30 -1.12
C MET A 20 -22.14 -2.04 -0.13
N GLY A 21 -22.43 -1.44 1.01
CA GLY A 21 -23.19 -2.05 2.10
C GLY A 21 -22.36 -2.95 3.02
N VAL A 22 -21.11 -3.28 2.64
CA VAL A 22 -20.17 -4.12 3.40
C VAL A 22 -18.99 -3.31 3.91
N ALA A 23 -18.24 -2.66 3.02
CA ALA A 23 -17.04 -1.91 3.34
C ALA A 23 -17.25 -0.39 3.31
N TRP A 24 -18.25 0.06 2.59
CA TRP A 24 -18.66 1.46 2.47
C TRP A 24 -20.14 1.54 2.11
N ASP A 25 -20.76 2.72 2.22
CA ASP A 25 -22.15 2.95 1.83
C ASP A 25 -22.36 4.45 1.50
N GLY A 26 -23.51 4.83 0.99
CA GLY A 26 -23.83 6.19 0.64
C GLY A 26 -23.56 7.20 1.76
N GLY A 27 -22.47 7.98 1.65
CA GLY A 27 -21.98 8.91 2.67
C GLY A 27 -21.20 8.29 3.83
N LYS A 28 -21.05 6.96 3.89
CA LYS A 28 -20.21 6.24 4.87
C LYS A 28 -18.89 5.86 4.21
N ILE A 29 -18.02 6.85 4.07
CA ILE A 29 -16.70 6.75 3.43
C ILE A 29 -15.68 7.47 4.32
N TYR A 30 -14.40 7.17 4.17
CA TYR A 30 -13.27 7.73 4.92
C TYR A 30 -13.52 7.64 6.44
N GLU A 31 -13.55 8.78 7.15
CA GLU A 31 -13.78 8.86 8.60
C GLU A 31 -15.15 8.34 9.07
N LYS A 32 -16.03 8.00 8.14
CA LYS A 32 -17.34 7.37 8.39
C LYS A 32 -17.47 6.01 7.71
N GLY A 33 -16.39 5.49 7.12
CA GLY A 33 -16.37 4.21 6.42
C GLY A 33 -16.76 3.04 7.32
N LEU A 34 -17.12 1.92 6.72
CA LEU A 34 -17.61 0.76 7.49
C LEU A 34 -16.47 -0.13 8.02
N MET A 35 -15.22 0.17 7.64
CA MET A 35 -14.03 -0.55 8.12
C MET A 35 -13.28 0.18 9.25
N LEU A 36 -13.91 1.14 9.93
CA LEU A 36 -13.32 1.85 11.07
C LEU A 36 -12.78 0.90 12.13
N GLY A 37 -11.61 1.23 12.70
CA GLY A 37 -10.93 0.43 13.70
C GLY A 37 -10.21 -0.80 13.14
N LYS A 38 -10.23 -1.01 11.82
CA LYS A 38 -9.43 -2.04 11.13
C LYS A 38 -8.21 -1.40 10.50
N GLN A 39 -7.06 -2.04 10.66
CA GLN A 39 -5.78 -1.57 10.12
C GLN A 39 -5.48 -2.24 8.79
N ALA A 40 -4.82 -1.51 7.89
CA ALA A 40 -4.37 -2.03 6.62
C ALA A 40 -2.98 -1.49 6.26
N MET A 41 -2.12 -2.34 5.70
CA MET A 41 -0.83 -1.96 5.14
C MET A 41 -0.62 -2.68 3.82
N LEU A 42 -0.19 -1.96 2.79
CA LEU A 42 0.28 -2.57 1.56
C LEU A 42 1.73 -3.04 1.72
N ILE A 43 1.99 -4.27 1.32
CA ILE A 43 3.33 -4.79 1.10
C ILE A 43 3.50 -4.95 -0.40
N ALA A 44 4.43 -4.21 -0.99
CA ALA A 44 4.60 -4.15 -2.42
C ALA A 44 6.06 -4.38 -2.84
N ALA A 45 6.25 -5.16 -3.89
CA ALA A 45 7.52 -5.36 -4.54
C ALA A 45 7.48 -4.84 -5.97
N ALA A 46 8.60 -4.28 -6.45
CA ALA A 46 8.74 -3.82 -7.83
C ALA A 46 10.13 -4.18 -8.38
N GLY A 47 10.18 -4.62 -9.64
CA GLY A 47 11.42 -5.00 -10.32
C GLY A 47 12.30 -3.83 -10.75
N GLY A 48 11.71 -2.65 -10.94
CA GLY A 48 12.43 -1.47 -11.44
C GLY A 48 13.42 -0.89 -10.42
N PRO A 49 14.53 -0.30 -10.92
CA PRO A 49 15.53 0.37 -10.09
C PRO A 49 14.95 1.54 -9.30
N VAL A 50 15.53 1.81 -8.13
CA VAL A 50 15.05 2.85 -7.19
C VAL A 50 14.99 4.24 -7.86
N GLU A 51 15.98 4.56 -8.70
CA GLU A 51 16.06 5.83 -9.42
C GLU A 51 14.93 6.08 -10.43
N TYR A 52 14.14 5.05 -10.76
CA TYR A 52 12.97 5.25 -11.62
C TYR A 52 11.78 5.85 -10.85
N TYR A 53 11.71 5.60 -9.53
CA TYR A 53 10.58 5.94 -8.66
C TYR A 53 10.76 7.29 -7.96
N ASN A 54 10.93 8.33 -8.74
CA ASN A 54 10.95 9.72 -8.27
C ASN A 54 10.42 10.67 -9.37
N PRO A 55 10.03 11.91 -9.06
CA PRO A 55 9.50 12.85 -10.06
C PRO A 55 10.44 13.15 -11.23
N GLY A 56 11.76 13.10 -11.01
CA GLY A 56 12.79 13.25 -12.07
C GLY A 56 13.10 11.94 -12.80
N GLY A 57 12.74 10.80 -12.21
CA GLY A 57 13.00 9.47 -12.75
C GLY A 57 12.13 9.09 -13.95
N ARG A 58 12.29 7.85 -14.43
CA ARG A 58 11.55 7.38 -15.61
C ARG A 58 10.04 7.28 -15.36
N HIS A 59 9.63 6.92 -14.16
CA HIS A 59 8.21 6.75 -13.82
C HIS A 59 7.51 8.06 -13.48
N LYS A 60 8.26 9.17 -13.33
CA LYS A 60 7.73 10.50 -13.01
C LYS A 60 6.89 10.55 -11.72
N ALA A 61 7.00 9.53 -10.89
CA ALA A 61 6.28 9.38 -9.63
C ALA A 61 7.07 8.54 -8.65
N THR A 62 6.89 8.76 -7.36
CA THR A 62 7.37 7.86 -6.31
C THR A 62 6.51 6.61 -6.25
N ALA A 63 7.03 5.53 -5.65
CA ALA A 63 6.23 4.32 -5.42
C ALA A 63 4.99 4.60 -4.56
N LEU A 64 5.09 5.51 -3.59
CA LEU A 64 3.96 5.92 -2.74
C LEU A 64 2.89 6.66 -3.55
N GLN A 65 3.27 7.54 -4.48
CA GLN A 65 2.33 8.20 -5.39
C GLN A 65 1.63 7.20 -6.31
N ILE A 66 2.37 6.21 -6.81
CA ILE A 66 1.81 5.13 -7.63
C ILE A 66 0.78 4.32 -6.85
N LEU A 67 1.01 4.04 -5.57
CA LEU A 67 0.12 3.26 -4.72
C LEU A 67 -1.00 4.08 -4.06
N HIS A 68 -1.03 5.40 -4.26
CA HIS A 68 -2.01 6.29 -3.64
C HIS A 68 -3.46 5.87 -3.91
N HIS A 69 -3.78 5.43 -5.13
CA HIS A 69 -5.14 5.01 -5.50
C HIS A 69 -5.61 3.78 -4.72
N ILE A 70 -4.71 2.93 -4.24
CA ILE A 70 -5.07 1.80 -3.37
C ILE A 70 -5.15 2.27 -1.91
N ASN A 71 -4.10 2.94 -1.41
CA ASN A 71 -4.07 3.35 -0.02
C ASN A 71 -5.19 4.33 0.33
N HIS A 72 -5.34 5.39 -0.47
CA HIS A 72 -6.35 6.42 -0.24
C HIS A 72 -7.67 6.09 -0.93
N GLY A 73 -7.63 5.83 -2.25
CA GLY A 73 -8.83 5.65 -3.05
C GLY A 73 -9.60 4.34 -2.80
N THR A 74 -8.98 3.36 -2.14
CA THR A 74 -9.61 2.08 -1.82
C THR A 74 -9.68 1.85 -0.31
N LEU A 75 -8.53 1.73 0.35
CA LEU A 75 -8.49 1.34 1.75
C LEU A 75 -9.00 2.46 2.68
N ALA A 76 -8.44 3.66 2.59
CA ALA A 76 -8.91 4.78 3.41
C ALA A 76 -10.35 5.17 3.06
N PHE A 77 -10.76 5.07 1.79
CA PHE A 77 -12.13 5.29 1.37
C PHE A 77 -13.13 4.40 2.12
N CYS A 78 -12.77 3.14 2.37
CA CYS A 78 -13.58 2.22 3.17
C CYS A 78 -13.51 2.47 4.68
N GLY A 79 -12.62 3.34 5.16
CA GLY A 79 -12.46 3.67 6.58
C GLY A 79 -11.40 2.87 7.32
N PHE A 80 -10.50 2.17 6.61
CA PHE A 80 -9.34 1.54 7.26
C PHE A 80 -8.36 2.59 7.80
N ASP A 81 -7.74 2.30 8.93
CA ASP A 81 -6.52 2.96 9.41
C ASP A 81 -5.35 2.46 8.56
N VAL A 82 -4.96 3.24 7.54
CA VAL A 82 -3.97 2.83 6.57
C VAL A 82 -2.58 3.23 7.03
N HIS A 83 -1.70 2.24 7.16
CA HIS A 83 -0.27 2.45 7.44
C HIS A 83 0.52 2.75 6.17
N GLU A 84 1.67 3.40 6.33
CA GLU A 84 2.58 3.64 5.22
C GLU A 84 2.98 2.31 4.57
N PRO A 85 2.88 2.19 3.24
CA PRO A 85 3.23 0.96 2.54
C PRO A 85 4.67 0.52 2.79
N PHE A 86 4.88 -0.77 2.93
CA PHE A 86 6.20 -1.37 2.89
C PHE A 86 6.55 -1.70 1.43
N VAL A 87 7.46 -0.94 0.84
CA VAL A 87 7.79 -1.07 -0.59
C VAL A 87 9.23 -1.49 -0.80
N VAL A 88 9.43 -2.59 -1.52
CA VAL A 88 10.74 -3.09 -1.92
C VAL A 88 10.92 -2.86 -3.42
N LEU A 89 11.85 -2.01 -3.77
CA LEU A 89 12.21 -1.72 -5.17
C LEU A 89 13.41 -2.56 -5.61
N ASN A 90 13.58 -2.70 -6.92
CA ASN A 90 14.68 -3.42 -7.54
C ASN A 90 14.82 -4.88 -7.06
N VAL A 91 13.71 -5.56 -6.80
CA VAL A 91 13.73 -6.93 -6.23
C VAL A 91 14.47 -7.96 -7.08
N LEU A 92 14.69 -7.68 -8.36
CA LEU A 92 15.47 -8.54 -9.25
C LEU A 92 16.98 -8.31 -9.12
N GLY A 93 17.42 -7.14 -8.66
CA GLY A 93 18.82 -6.75 -8.58
C GLY A 93 19.41 -6.77 -7.17
N ILE A 94 18.62 -6.94 -6.11
CA ILE A 94 19.13 -6.99 -4.73
C ILE A 94 19.79 -8.33 -4.43
N SER A 95 20.85 -8.30 -3.59
CA SER A 95 21.59 -9.48 -3.15
C SER A 95 20.75 -10.37 -2.21
N ASN A 96 21.19 -11.61 -1.97
CA ASN A 96 20.54 -12.49 -1.00
C ASN A 96 20.65 -11.95 0.43
N SER A 97 21.74 -11.28 0.78
CA SER A 97 21.89 -10.60 2.08
C SER A 97 20.90 -9.43 2.23
N ASP A 98 20.68 -8.64 1.17
CA ASP A 98 19.68 -7.58 1.19
C ASP A 98 18.26 -8.14 1.30
N ARG A 99 17.97 -9.26 0.63
CA ARG A 99 16.66 -9.94 0.78
C ARG A 99 16.42 -10.36 2.23
N ALA A 100 17.42 -10.96 2.88
CA ALA A 100 17.30 -11.36 4.28
C ALA A 100 17.04 -10.14 5.18
N ARG A 101 17.78 -9.03 4.97
CA ARG A 101 17.58 -7.77 5.70
C ARG A 101 16.17 -7.21 5.51
N VAL A 102 15.69 -7.17 4.27
CA VAL A 102 14.33 -6.71 3.95
C VAL A 102 13.25 -7.55 4.66
N LEU A 103 13.43 -8.86 4.72
CA LEU A 103 12.49 -9.74 5.43
C LEU A 103 12.52 -9.49 6.95
N THR A 104 13.69 -9.29 7.53
CA THR A 104 13.83 -8.94 8.96
C THR A 104 13.16 -7.58 9.25
N GLU A 105 13.34 -6.59 8.38
CA GLU A 105 12.71 -5.28 8.51
C GLU A 105 11.19 -5.36 8.39
N LEU A 106 10.69 -6.16 7.45
CA LEU A 106 9.25 -6.40 7.30
C LEU A 106 8.67 -7.08 8.55
N GLN A 107 9.35 -8.11 9.06
CA GLN A 107 8.95 -8.79 10.29
C GLN A 107 8.87 -7.80 11.46
N PHE A 108 9.92 -7.02 11.69
CA PHE A 108 9.93 -5.99 12.73
C PHE A 108 8.76 -5.01 12.58
N ARG A 109 8.50 -4.54 11.36
CA ARG A 109 7.40 -3.62 11.09
C ARG A 109 6.03 -4.24 11.33
N MET A 110 5.85 -5.51 11.03
CA MET A 110 4.59 -6.23 11.31
C MET A 110 4.37 -6.44 12.82
N GLU A 111 5.42 -6.73 13.57
CA GLU A 111 5.36 -6.89 15.03
C GLU A 111 5.06 -5.55 15.73
N HIS A 112 5.45 -4.41 15.13
CA HIS A 112 5.28 -3.06 15.66
C HIS A 112 4.33 -2.21 14.79
N LEU A 113 3.34 -2.84 14.17
CA LEU A 113 2.47 -2.16 13.20
C LEU A 113 1.74 -0.97 13.81
N GLN A 114 1.33 -1.06 15.08
CA GLN A 114 0.62 0.01 15.78
C GLN A 114 1.49 1.26 15.98
N ASP A 115 2.80 1.10 16.04
CA ASP A 115 3.77 2.19 16.17
C ASP A 115 4.21 2.77 14.82
N SER A 116 3.75 2.15 13.73
CA SER A 116 4.11 2.55 12.36
C SER A 116 3.37 3.84 11.96
N PRO A 117 4.01 4.72 11.16
CA PRO A 117 3.38 5.94 10.68
C PRO A 117 2.10 5.62 9.91
N GLN A 118 1.03 6.36 10.20
CA GLN A 118 -0.19 6.27 9.41
C GLN A 118 -0.03 7.05 8.11
N TRP A 119 -0.57 6.51 7.03
CA TRP A 119 -0.52 7.11 5.70
C TRP A 119 -1.16 8.49 5.64
N LEU A 120 -2.30 8.68 6.30
CA LEU A 120 -3.08 9.92 6.29
C LEU A 120 -2.49 11.05 7.13
N SER A 121 -1.52 10.78 8.02
CA SER A 121 -0.87 11.84 8.80
C SER A 121 0.04 12.75 7.97
N ARG A 122 0.18 12.50 6.67
CA ARG A 122 1.07 13.23 5.74
C ARG A 122 0.34 14.04 4.66
N TYR A 123 -1.00 14.10 4.71
CA TYR A 123 -1.80 14.86 3.74
C TYR A 123 -2.80 15.79 4.41
#